data_f88e707acc26bd3d5403c31e66ecf455
#
_entry.id   f88e707acc26bd3d5403c31e66ecf455
#
_cell.length_a   1.000
_cell.length_b   1.000
_cell.length_c   1.000
_cell.angle_alpha   90.00
_cell.angle_beta   90.00
_cell.angle_gamma   90.00
#
_symmetry.space_group_name_H-M   'P 1'
#
loop_
_entity.id
_entity.type
_entity.pdbx_description
1 polymer ?
#
loop_
_entity_poly.entity_id
_entity_poly.type
_entity_poly.pdbx_seq_one_letter_code
_entity_poly.pdbx_strand_id
1 'polypeptide(L)'
;MTEQFDKTYCGFIAIVGRPNVGKSTLLNKILGQKISITSRKAQTTRHRIVGIKTEGAYQEIYVDTPGLHIEEKRAINRLMNRAASSAIGDVDLIIFVVDGTHWNADDEMVLNKLRNAKAPVVLAINKVDNIKNKDDLLPFITELSSKFNFAHIVPISAQRGNNVHELDKIVRQSLREGVHHFPEDYVTDRSQRFMASEIIREKLMRFTGEELPYSVTVEIEQFKVNERGTYEINGLILVEREGQKKMVIGAGGQKIKTIGMEARADMERLFDNKVHLELWVKVKSGWADDERALRSLGYMDE
;
A
#
# COMPACT_ATOMS: atom_id res chain seq x y z
N MET A 1 1.37 -26.57 19.27
CA MET A 1 0.59 -26.25 20.48
C MET A 1 0.20 -24.80 20.37
N THR A 2 -1.06 -24.49 20.14
CA THR A 2 -1.59 -23.14 20.21
C THR A 2 -1.55 -22.71 21.67
N GLU A 3 -0.74 -21.72 22.00
CA GLU A 3 -0.78 -21.09 23.31
C GLU A 3 -2.18 -20.53 23.53
N GLN A 4 -2.89 -21.04 24.52
CA GLN A 4 -4.20 -20.56 24.90
C GLN A 4 -4.00 -19.33 25.80
N PHE A 5 -4.32 -18.14 25.29
CA PHE A 5 -4.29 -16.91 26.06
C PHE A 5 -5.63 -16.72 26.78
N ASP A 6 -5.61 -16.38 28.06
CA ASP A 6 -6.82 -16.06 28.83
C ASP A 6 -7.58 -14.85 28.27
N LYS A 7 -6.87 -13.92 27.63
CA LYS A 7 -7.39 -12.73 26.99
C LYS A 7 -6.67 -12.47 25.68
N THR A 8 -7.40 -12.13 24.66
CA THR A 8 -6.87 -11.69 23.35
C THR A 8 -7.30 -10.27 23.05
N TYR A 9 -6.51 -9.58 22.23
CA TYR A 9 -6.70 -8.20 21.84
C TYR A 9 -6.64 -8.08 20.32
N CYS A 10 -7.60 -7.37 19.76
CA CYS A 10 -7.67 -7.19 18.31
C CYS A 10 -8.19 -5.80 17.99
N GLY A 11 -7.77 -5.24 16.85
CA GLY A 11 -8.28 -3.96 16.38
C GLY A 11 -7.82 -3.61 14.97
N PHE A 12 -8.56 -2.70 14.36
CA PHE A 12 -8.31 -2.19 13.02
C PHE A 12 -7.58 -0.84 13.09
N ILE A 13 -6.51 -0.72 12.30
CA ILE A 13 -5.64 0.44 12.25
C ILE A 13 -5.60 0.98 10.82
N ALA A 14 -6.12 2.19 10.56
CA ALA A 14 -6.00 2.82 9.25
C ALA A 14 -4.65 3.53 9.11
N ILE A 15 -3.95 3.30 7.99
CA ILE A 15 -2.76 4.06 7.62
C ILE A 15 -3.15 5.01 6.50
N VAL A 16 -3.18 6.31 6.80
CA VAL A 16 -3.62 7.36 5.88
C VAL A 16 -2.54 8.42 5.67
N GLY A 17 -2.65 9.18 4.61
CA GLY A 17 -1.72 10.24 4.25
C GLY A 17 -1.72 10.49 2.75
N ARG A 18 -1.12 11.61 2.31
CA ARG A 18 -0.96 11.89 0.89
C ARG A 18 -0.10 10.83 0.16
N PRO A 19 -0.08 10.83 -1.17
CA PRO A 19 0.82 9.95 -1.91
C PRO A 19 2.30 10.14 -1.52
N ASN A 20 3.08 9.08 -1.61
CA ASN A 20 4.54 9.05 -1.45
C ASN A 20 5.10 9.42 -0.06
N VAL A 21 4.29 9.54 0.97
CA VAL A 21 4.76 9.75 2.36
C VAL A 21 5.36 8.50 3.00
N GLY A 22 5.14 7.31 2.40
CA GLY A 22 5.73 6.05 2.85
C GLY A 22 4.79 5.13 3.62
N LYS A 23 3.46 5.23 3.40
CA LYS A 23 2.43 4.36 4.03
C LYS A 23 2.71 2.87 3.80
N SER A 24 2.82 2.45 2.55
CA SER A 24 3.08 1.05 2.19
C SER A 24 4.46 0.57 2.66
N THR A 25 5.46 1.45 2.68
CA THR A 25 6.78 1.15 3.25
C THR A 25 6.67 0.89 4.76
N LEU A 26 5.89 1.70 5.47
CA LEU A 26 5.63 1.53 6.90
C LEU A 26 4.92 0.20 7.16
N LEU A 27 3.83 -0.08 6.42
CA LEU A 27 3.10 -1.34 6.55
C LEU A 27 4.01 -2.56 6.36
N ASN A 28 4.77 -2.61 5.25
CA ASN A 28 5.71 -3.69 4.99
C ASN A 28 6.76 -3.83 6.11
N LYS A 29 7.21 -2.71 6.68
CA LYS A 29 8.17 -2.72 7.78
C LYS A 29 7.60 -3.27 9.08
N ILE A 30 6.36 -2.91 9.42
CA ILE A 30 5.63 -3.43 10.59
C ILE A 30 5.42 -4.93 10.47
N LEU A 31 5.02 -5.41 9.29
CA LEU A 31 4.74 -6.83 9.04
C LEU A 31 6.00 -7.68 8.85
N GLY A 32 7.17 -7.07 8.66
CA GLY A 32 8.41 -7.77 8.37
C GLY A 32 8.48 -8.42 6.99
N GLN A 33 7.45 -8.23 6.15
CA GLN A 33 7.38 -8.78 4.80
C GLN A 33 6.64 -7.85 3.84
N LYS A 34 6.84 -8.06 2.54
CA LYS A 34 6.30 -7.19 1.48
C LYS A 34 4.93 -7.70 1.04
N ILE A 35 3.87 -7.04 1.47
CA ILE A 35 2.48 -7.28 1.02
C ILE A 35 1.93 -6.12 0.19
N SER A 36 2.49 -4.92 0.30
CA SER A 36 2.10 -3.74 -0.46
C SER A 36 3.27 -3.29 -1.33
N ILE A 37 2.98 -2.93 -2.58
CA ILE A 37 4.01 -2.45 -3.50
C ILE A 37 4.46 -1.04 -3.14
N THR A 38 5.70 -0.74 -3.47
CA THR A 38 6.32 0.55 -3.16
C THR A 38 6.95 1.19 -4.39
N SER A 39 6.73 2.47 -4.59
CA SER A 39 7.44 3.27 -5.58
C SER A 39 7.51 4.74 -5.15
N ARG A 40 8.34 5.52 -5.84
CA ARG A 40 8.42 6.97 -5.63
C ARG A 40 7.31 7.73 -6.37
N LYS A 41 6.44 7.02 -7.10
CA LYS A 41 5.39 7.63 -7.95
C LYS A 41 4.07 7.66 -7.21
N ALA A 42 3.26 8.68 -7.48
CA ALA A 42 1.91 8.73 -6.97
C ALA A 42 1.06 7.56 -7.52
N GLN A 43 -0.08 7.27 -6.88
CA GLN A 43 -0.95 6.14 -7.22
C GLN A 43 -0.25 4.76 -7.20
N THR A 44 0.79 4.59 -6.37
CA THR A 44 1.43 3.30 -6.16
C THR A 44 0.43 2.31 -5.56
N THR A 45 -0.18 2.64 -4.45
CA THR A 45 -1.29 1.89 -3.85
C THR A 45 -2.60 2.37 -4.45
N ARG A 46 -3.35 1.48 -5.10
CA ARG A 46 -4.66 1.77 -5.71
C ARG A 46 -5.81 1.06 -5.05
N HIS A 47 -5.52 -0.01 -4.35
CA HIS A 47 -6.47 -0.83 -3.61
C HIS A 47 -6.27 -0.65 -2.10
N ARG A 48 -7.32 -0.87 -1.33
CA ARG A 48 -7.19 -1.07 0.11
C ARG A 48 -6.47 -2.40 0.34
N ILE A 49 -5.36 -2.38 1.07
CA ILE A 49 -4.58 -3.57 1.41
C ILE A 49 -4.71 -3.81 2.90
N VAL A 50 -5.14 -4.99 3.28
CA VAL A 50 -5.17 -5.42 4.68
C VAL A 50 -3.88 -6.17 5.00
N GLY A 51 -3.18 -5.68 6.02
CA GLY A 51 -2.03 -6.35 6.60
C GLY A 51 -2.34 -6.84 8.00
N ILE A 52 -2.05 -8.10 8.29
CA ILE A 52 -2.38 -8.77 9.54
C ILE A 52 -1.09 -9.14 10.25
N LYS A 53 -0.96 -8.69 11.50
CA LYS A 53 0.14 -9.03 12.38
C LYS A 53 -0.42 -9.67 13.63
N THR A 54 -0.13 -10.95 13.83
CA THR A 54 -0.51 -11.69 15.03
C THR A 54 0.74 -12.05 15.81
N GLU A 55 0.83 -11.59 17.04
CA GLU A 55 1.90 -11.92 17.98
C GLU A 55 1.30 -12.26 19.35
N GLY A 56 1.25 -13.52 19.67
CA GLY A 56 0.68 -14.01 20.92
C GLY A 56 -0.79 -13.58 21.06
N ALA A 57 -1.11 -12.91 22.16
CA ALA A 57 -2.46 -12.45 22.44
C ALA A 57 -2.95 -11.28 21.56
N TYR A 58 -2.10 -10.70 20.73
CA TYR A 58 -2.41 -9.47 19.99
C TYR A 58 -2.54 -9.74 18.50
N GLN A 59 -3.62 -9.24 17.89
CA GLN A 59 -3.80 -9.21 16.44
C GLN A 59 -4.08 -7.79 15.99
N GLU A 60 -3.14 -7.23 15.23
CA GLU A 60 -3.17 -5.90 14.67
C GLU A 60 -3.57 -5.99 13.19
N ILE A 61 -4.68 -5.36 12.80
CA ILE A 61 -5.21 -5.40 11.44
C ILE A 61 -5.02 -4.02 10.80
N TYR A 62 -3.96 -3.88 10.02
CA TYR A 62 -3.61 -2.65 9.34
C TYR A 62 -4.35 -2.52 8.01
N VAL A 63 -4.91 -1.36 7.74
CA VAL A 63 -5.57 -1.02 6.49
C VAL A 63 -4.73 0.04 5.77
N ASP A 64 -3.88 -0.38 4.82
CA ASP A 64 -3.14 0.53 3.93
C ASP A 64 -4.09 1.07 2.88
N THR A 65 -4.11 2.39 2.71
CA THR A 65 -5.03 3.07 1.82
C THR A 65 -4.29 3.72 0.65
N PRO A 66 -4.95 3.88 -0.49
CA PRO A 66 -4.48 4.80 -1.52
C PRO A 66 -4.19 6.17 -0.92
N GLY A 67 -3.16 6.85 -1.45
CA GLY A 67 -2.89 8.22 -1.02
C GLY A 67 -4.04 9.15 -1.40
N LEU A 68 -4.54 9.89 -0.42
CA LEU A 68 -5.54 10.93 -0.65
C LEU A 68 -4.88 12.13 -1.38
N HIS A 69 -5.51 12.61 -2.42
CA HIS A 69 -5.07 13.77 -3.19
C HIS A 69 -6.25 14.60 -3.70
N ILE A 70 -5.99 15.88 -4.02
CA ILE A 70 -7.02 16.87 -4.37
C ILE A 70 -7.65 16.57 -5.73
N GLU A 71 -6.88 16.04 -6.70
CA GLU A 71 -7.37 15.82 -8.06
C GLU A 71 -8.27 14.57 -8.18
N GLU A 72 -9.54 14.79 -8.50
CA GLU A 72 -10.56 13.73 -8.69
C GLU A 72 -11.12 13.66 -10.13
N LYS A 73 -10.37 14.15 -11.13
CA LYS A 73 -10.84 14.24 -12.50
C LYS A 73 -11.17 12.88 -13.13
N ARG A 74 -10.37 11.84 -12.84
CA ARG A 74 -10.57 10.49 -13.38
C ARG A 74 -11.40 9.61 -12.45
N ALA A 75 -12.19 8.67 -13.02
CA ALA A 75 -13.00 7.74 -12.24
C ALA A 75 -12.15 6.93 -11.26
N ILE A 76 -10.99 6.46 -11.67
CA ILE A 76 -10.04 5.73 -10.80
C ILE A 76 -9.60 6.57 -9.57
N ASN A 77 -9.39 7.88 -9.72
CA ASN A 77 -9.01 8.75 -8.61
C ASN A 77 -10.14 8.91 -7.59
N ARG A 78 -11.38 9.03 -8.08
CA ARG A 78 -12.57 9.07 -7.20
C ARG A 78 -12.72 7.79 -6.40
N LEU A 79 -12.49 6.63 -7.02
CA LEU A 79 -12.53 5.34 -6.35
C LEU A 79 -11.44 5.21 -5.28
N MET A 80 -10.20 5.60 -5.61
CA MET A 80 -9.10 5.61 -4.66
C MET A 80 -9.39 6.51 -3.44
N ASN A 81 -9.91 7.72 -3.66
CA ASN A 81 -10.27 8.62 -2.57
C ASN A 81 -11.44 8.08 -1.72
N ARG A 82 -12.40 7.37 -2.33
CA ARG A 82 -13.47 6.68 -1.58
C ARG A 82 -12.90 5.56 -0.71
N ALA A 83 -12.05 4.69 -1.27
CA ALA A 83 -11.41 3.61 -0.53
C ALA A 83 -10.60 4.12 0.66
N ALA A 84 -9.84 5.22 0.48
CA ALA A 84 -9.10 5.84 1.56
C ALA A 84 -10.01 6.50 2.61
N SER A 85 -11.13 7.12 2.20
CA SER A 85 -12.06 7.77 3.12
C SER A 85 -12.90 6.76 3.89
N SER A 86 -13.31 5.64 3.29
CA SER A 86 -14.07 4.59 3.97
C SER A 86 -13.25 3.91 5.07
N ALA A 87 -11.93 3.78 4.88
CA ALA A 87 -11.05 3.18 5.87
C ALA A 87 -10.93 3.99 7.17
N ILE A 88 -11.32 5.28 7.18
CA ILE A 88 -11.26 6.14 8.36
C ILE A 88 -12.48 5.91 9.30
N GLY A 89 -13.59 5.39 8.75
CA GLY A 89 -14.88 5.37 9.46
C GLY A 89 -14.99 4.39 10.62
N ASP A 90 -14.45 3.18 10.46
CA ASP A 90 -14.68 2.05 11.37
C ASP A 90 -13.37 1.40 11.82
N VAL A 91 -12.46 2.20 12.37
CA VAL A 91 -11.18 1.71 12.92
C VAL A 91 -11.00 2.13 14.37
N ASP A 92 -10.13 1.42 15.07
CA ASP A 92 -9.80 1.68 16.48
C ASP A 92 -8.69 2.73 16.64
N LEU A 93 -7.83 2.87 15.62
CA LEU A 93 -6.73 3.83 15.58
C LEU A 93 -6.47 4.29 14.15
N ILE A 94 -6.03 5.54 14.00
CA ILE A 94 -5.58 6.09 12.72
C ILE A 94 -4.11 6.49 12.85
N ILE A 95 -3.28 5.99 11.95
CA ILE A 95 -1.90 6.44 11.76
C ILE A 95 -1.88 7.40 10.58
N PHE A 96 -1.73 8.69 10.87
CA PHE A 96 -1.57 9.72 9.84
C PHE A 96 -0.08 9.89 9.54
N VAL A 97 0.33 9.45 8.36
CA VAL A 97 1.72 9.49 7.90
C VAL A 97 1.97 10.76 7.11
N VAL A 98 2.95 11.54 7.52
CA VAL A 98 3.42 12.75 6.82
C VAL A 98 4.91 12.67 6.53
N ASP A 99 5.38 13.45 5.56
CA ASP A 99 6.80 13.55 5.23
C ASP A 99 7.48 14.56 6.18
N GLY A 100 8.53 14.14 6.85
CA GLY A 100 9.27 14.97 7.82
C GLY A 100 10.00 16.17 7.23
N THR A 101 10.05 16.29 5.90
CA THR A 101 10.76 17.36 5.20
C THR A 101 9.85 18.53 4.81
N HIS A 102 8.56 18.32 4.65
CA HIS A 102 7.62 19.38 4.27
C HIS A 102 6.15 19.00 4.44
N TRP A 103 5.35 19.98 4.77
CA TRP A 103 3.89 19.96 4.80
C TRP A 103 3.34 20.67 3.58
N ASN A 104 2.27 20.16 2.97
CA ASN A 104 1.63 20.77 1.81
C ASN A 104 0.09 20.72 1.87
N ALA A 105 -0.57 21.21 0.82
CA ALA A 105 -2.03 21.27 0.74
C ALA A 105 -2.72 19.88 0.78
N ASP A 106 -2.06 18.82 0.27
CA ASP A 106 -2.60 17.47 0.34
C ASP A 106 -2.57 16.94 1.78
N ASP A 107 -1.53 17.26 2.58
CA ASP A 107 -1.48 16.90 4.00
C ASP A 107 -2.59 17.62 4.77
N GLU A 108 -2.83 18.91 4.48
CA GLU A 108 -3.92 19.68 5.08
C GLU A 108 -5.30 19.12 4.72
N MET A 109 -5.49 18.69 3.48
CA MET A 109 -6.74 18.03 3.05
C MET A 109 -6.99 16.73 3.82
N VAL A 110 -5.95 15.88 3.98
CA VAL A 110 -6.06 14.66 4.79
C VAL A 110 -6.43 15.01 6.23
N LEU A 111 -5.72 15.98 6.84
CA LEU A 111 -5.99 16.42 8.21
C LEU A 111 -7.44 16.88 8.38
N ASN A 112 -7.97 17.65 7.43
CA ASN A 112 -9.36 18.11 7.47
C ASN A 112 -10.37 16.96 7.43
N LYS A 113 -10.09 15.87 6.72
CA LYS A 113 -10.92 14.65 6.76
C LYS A 113 -10.86 13.97 8.14
N LEU A 114 -9.70 14.02 8.81
CA LEU A 114 -9.51 13.42 10.14
C LEU A 114 -10.20 14.20 11.27
N ARG A 115 -10.56 15.47 11.06
CA ARG A 115 -11.27 16.28 12.09
C ARG A 115 -12.61 15.67 12.53
N ASN A 116 -13.23 14.87 11.67
CA ASN A 116 -14.51 14.19 11.96
C ASN A 116 -14.32 12.72 12.36
N ALA A 117 -13.09 12.24 12.45
CA ALA A 117 -12.80 10.87 12.85
C ALA A 117 -13.12 10.65 14.33
N LYS A 118 -13.70 9.48 14.64
CA LYS A 118 -13.98 9.07 16.04
C LYS A 118 -12.78 8.42 16.70
N ALA A 119 -11.97 7.72 15.89
CA ALA A 119 -10.77 7.05 16.37
C ALA A 119 -9.65 8.04 16.71
N PRO A 120 -8.83 7.77 17.73
CA PRO A 120 -7.66 8.56 18.02
C PRO A 120 -6.68 8.55 16.83
N VAL A 121 -5.99 9.68 16.64
CA VAL A 121 -5.05 9.86 15.54
C VAL A 121 -3.63 9.96 16.08
N VAL A 122 -2.77 9.10 15.60
CA VAL A 122 -1.31 9.15 15.81
C VAL A 122 -0.67 9.78 14.60
N LEU A 123 0.11 10.84 14.78
CA LEU A 123 0.90 11.45 13.72
C LEU A 123 2.25 10.73 13.60
N ALA A 124 2.49 10.07 12.48
CA ALA A 124 3.78 9.48 12.14
C ALA A 124 4.56 10.39 11.18
N ILE A 125 5.57 11.08 11.69
CA ILE A 125 6.45 11.95 10.89
C ILE A 125 7.53 11.06 10.28
N ASN A 126 7.34 10.67 9.03
CA ASN A 126 8.21 9.71 8.34
C ASN A 126 9.35 10.39 7.59
N LYS A 127 10.34 9.59 7.19
CA LYS A 127 11.54 10.01 6.45
C LYS A 127 12.46 10.95 7.24
N VAL A 128 12.47 10.84 8.56
CA VAL A 128 13.36 11.67 9.39
C VAL A 128 14.84 11.43 9.11
N ASP A 129 15.17 10.31 8.46
CA ASP A 129 16.52 10.01 7.97
C ASP A 129 16.96 10.92 6.80
N ASN A 130 16.05 11.61 6.14
CA ASN A 130 16.33 12.60 5.09
C ASN A 130 16.51 14.02 5.64
N ILE A 131 16.22 14.26 6.91
CA ILE A 131 16.38 15.57 7.54
C ILE A 131 17.88 15.81 7.78
N LYS A 132 18.43 16.82 7.10
CA LYS A 132 19.85 17.17 7.17
C LYS A 132 20.26 17.74 8.52
N ASN A 133 19.45 18.66 9.03
CA ASN A 133 19.66 19.27 10.34
C ASN A 133 18.57 18.78 11.31
N LYS A 134 18.94 18.02 12.33
CA LYS A 134 18.01 17.46 13.31
C LYS A 134 17.32 18.54 14.17
N ASP A 135 17.93 19.72 14.28
CA ASP A 135 17.34 20.84 15.02
C ASP A 135 16.05 21.37 14.35
N ASP A 136 15.89 21.15 13.03
CA ASP A 136 14.67 21.54 12.32
C ASP A 136 13.46 20.66 12.67
N LEU A 137 13.68 19.47 13.25
CA LEU A 137 12.60 18.55 13.57
C LEU A 137 11.71 19.03 14.71
N LEU A 138 12.28 19.60 15.77
CA LEU A 138 11.50 20.08 16.92
C LEU A 138 10.55 21.23 16.55
N PRO A 139 10.97 22.28 15.84
CA PRO A 139 10.05 23.32 15.35
C PRO A 139 8.92 22.75 14.47
N PHE A 140 9.24 21.79 13.59
CA PHE A 140 8.27 21.14 12.73
C PHE A 140 7.24 20.33 13.53
N ILE A 141 7.67 19.56 14.53
CA ILE A 141 6.78 18.85 15.46
C ILE A 141 5.87 19.84 16.18
N THR A 142 6.42 20.96 16.66
CA THR A 142 5.67 21.99 17.38
C THR A 142 4.59 22.61 16.47
N GLU A 143 4.94 22.94 15.25
CA GLU A 143 3.98 23.44 14.25
C GLU A 143 2.84 22.44 14.04
N LEU A 144 3.18 21.16 13.76
CA LEU A 144 2.18 20.15 13.47
C LEU A 144 1.29 19.85 14.69
N SER A 145 1.84 19.85 15.89
CA SER A 145 1.08 19.64 17.14
C SER A 145 0.01 20.71 17.37
N SER A 146 0.21 21.92 16.85
CA SER A 146 -0.77 23.00 16.95
C SER A 146 -1.96 22.85 15.99
N LYS A 147 -1.84 22.05 14.93
CA LYS A 147 -2.86 21.88 13.89
C LYS A 147 -4.01 20.97 14.29
N PHE A 148 -3.74 20.01 15.17
CA PHE A 148 -4.70 18.98 15.57
C PHE A 148 -4.31 18.35 16.91
N ASN A 149 -5.31 17.86 17.68
CA ASN A 149 -5.07 17.13 18.93
C ASN A 149 -4.71 15.67 18.64
N PHE A 150 -3.45 15.41 18.28
CA PHE A 150 -2.94 14.07 18.07
C PHE A 150 -2.81 13.32 19.41
N ALA A 151 -3.19 12.03 19.43
CA ALA A 151 -2.98 11.19 20.61
C ALA A 151 -1.48 10.99 20.89
N HIS A 152 -0.69 10.83 19.82
CA HIS A 152 0.76 10.73 19.88
C HIS A 152 1.38 11.32 18.61
N ILE A 153 2.64 11.77 18.73
CA ILE A 153 3.45 12.22 17.59
C ILE A 153 4.76 11.44 17.62
N VAL A 154 5.03 10.67 16.56
CA VAL A 154 6.18 9.76 16.51
C VAL A 154 7.00 10.05 15.25
N PRO A 155 8.20 10.61 15.39
CA PRO A 155 9.16 10.70 14.29
C PRO A 155 9.71 9.32 13.94
N ILE A 156 9.60 8.90 12.66
CA ILE A 156 10.01 7.58 12.21
C ILE A 156 10.84 7.62 10.93
N SER A 157 11.57 6.54 10.67
CA SER A 157 12.04 6.18 9.33
C SER A 157 11.50 4.80 8.98
N ALA A 158 10.44 4.73 8.21
CA ALA A 158 9.85 3.46 7.75
C ALA A 158 10.87 2.64 6.94
N GLN A 159 11.71 3.29 6.14
CA GLN A 159 12.72 2.62 5.32
C GLN A 159 13.82 1.98 6.18
N ARG A 160 14.32 2.68 7.20
CA ARG A 160 15.38 2.19 8.10
C ARG A 160 14.85 1.42 9.29
N GLY A 161 13.56 1.58 9.62
CA GLY A 161 12.92 0.98 10.79
C GLY A 161 13.10 1.77 12.09
N ASN A 162 13.66 2.99 12.03
CA ASN A 162 13.84 3.80 13.21
C ASN A 162 12.50 4.19 13.82
N ASN A 163 12.34 3.99 15.14
CA ASN A 163 11.14 4.27 15.93
C ASN A 163 9.85 3.56 15.47
N VAL A 164 9.90 2.63 14.53
CA VAL A 164 8.72 1.86 14.13
C VAL A 164 8.22 1.00 15.29
N HIS A 165 9.10 0.50 16.14
CA HIS A 165 8.74 -0.25 17.34
C HIS A 165 7.97 0.60 18.39
N GLU A 166 8.24 1.90 18.47
CA GLU A 166 7.45 2.78 19.36
C GLU A 166 6.02 2.96 18.83
N LEU A 167 5.87 3.09 17.51
CA LEU A 167 4.56 3.11 16.87
C LEU A 167 3.80 1.80 17.13
N ASP A 168 4.45 0.65 17.03
CA ASP A 168 3.90 -0.67 17.31
C ASP A 168 3.39 -0.78 18.77
N LYS A 169 4.15 -0.28 19.74
CA LYS A 169 3.71 -0.23 21.15
C LYS A 169 2.44 0.62 21.33
N ILE A 170 2.38 1.79 20.68
CA ILE A 170 1.19 2.66 20.74
C ILE A 170 -0.02 1.94 20.16
N VAL A 171 0.16 1.26 19.03
CA VAL A 171 -0.90 0.46 18.40
C VAL A 171 -1.40 -0.60 19.38
N ARG A 172 -0.52 -1.41 19.97
CA ARG A 172 -0.90 -2.46 20.92
C ARG A 172 -1.67 -1.93 22.13
N GLN A 173 -1.27 -0.78 22.65
CA GLN A 173 -1.94 -0.14 23.77
C GLN A 173 -3.35 0.37 23.43
N SER A 174 -3.64 0.58 22.15
CA SER A 174 -4.96 1.04 21.66
C SER A 174 -5.92 -0.12 21.35
N LEU A 175 -5.43 -1.35 21.27
CA LEU A 175 -6.25 -2.52 20.96
C LEU A 175 -7.24 -2.80 22.10
N ARG A 176 -8.43 -3.25 21.72
CA ARG A 176 -9.46 -3.66 22.67
C ARG A 176 -9.42 -5.18 22.91
N GLU A 177 -9.86 -5.59 24.07
CA GLU A 177 -10.10 -7.02 24.34
C GLU A 177 -11.14 -7.53 23.34
N GLY A 178 -10.80 -8.58 22.59
CA GLY A 178 -11.63 -9.15 21.54
C GLY A 178 -10.98 -10.38 20.92
N VAL A 179 -11.78 -11.15 20.20
CA VAL A 179 -11.30 -12.35 19.49
C VAL A 179 -10.49 -11.94 18.24
N HIS A 180 -9.51 -12.77 17.89
CA HIS A 180 -8.79 -12.60 16.63
C HIS A 180 -9.74 -12.83 15.43
N HIS A 181 -9.67 -11.97 14.44
CA HIS A 181 -10.53 -12.02 13.24
C HIS A 181 -9.95 -12.95 12.16
N PHE A 182 -8.65 -13.17 12.19
CA PHE A 182 -7.94 -13.98 11.19
C PHE A 182 -7.14 -15.11 11.86
N PRO A 183 -6.91 -16.22 11.14
CA PRO A 183 -5.95 -17.23 11.58
C PRO A 183 -4.57 -16.62 11.86
N GLU A 184 -3.82 -17.25 12.76
CA GLU A 184 -2.54 -16.73 13.28
C GLU A 184 -1.46 -16.58 12.19
N ASP A 185 -1.50 -17.42 11.16
CA ASP A 185 -0.57 -17.47 10.04
C ASP A 185 -0.91 -16.51 8.90
N TYR A 186 -2.05 -15.81 8.99
CA TYR A 186 -2.46 -14.86 7.97
C TYR A 186 -1.67 -13.54 8.10
N VAL A 187 -1.20 -13.06 6.95
CA VAL A 187 -0.48 -11.78 6.84
C VAL A 187 -1.23 -10.76 6.00
N THR A 188 -2.12 -11.22 5.12
CA THR A 188 -2.99 -10.39 4.28
C THR A 188 -4.23 -11.17 3.87
N ASP A 189 -5.30 -10.46 3.58
CA ASP A 189 -6.53 -11.00 3.00
C ASP A 189 -6.45 -11.16 1.47
N ARG A 190 -5.36 -10.70 0.84
CA ARG A 190 -5.21 -10.68 -0.61
C ARG A 190 -4.72 -12.02 -1.16
N SER A 191 -5.30 -12.44 -2.29
CA SER A 191 -4.90 -13.66 -2.97
C SER A 191 -3.51 -13.55 -3.60
N GLN A 192 -2.83 -14.68 -3.79
CA GLN A 192 -1.56 -14.73 -4.52
C GLN A 192 -1.69 -14.17 -5.96
N ARG A 193 -2.85 -14.36 -6.58
CA ARG A 193 -3.17 -13.79 -7.90
C ARG A 193 -3.15 -12.26 -7.89
N PHE A 194 -3.74 -11.64 -6.88
CA PHE A 194 -3.69 -10.20 -6.68
C PHE A 194 -2.24 -9.74 -6.45
N MET A 195 -1.50 -10.42 -5.58
CA MET A 195 -0.10 -10.10 -5.30
C MET A 195 0.78 -10.17 -6.56
N ALA A 196 0.55 -11.16 -7.42
CA ALA A 196 1.26 -11.27 -8.71
C ALA A 196 1.01 -10.05 -9.61
N SER A 197 -0.24 -9.58 -9.73
CA SER A 197 -0.57 -8.39 -10.52
C SER A 197 0.10 -7.14 -9.98
N GLU A 198 0.11 -6.95 -8.67
CA GLU A 198 0.73 -5.80 -8.01
C GLU A 198 2.27 -5.82 -8.15
N ILE A 199 2.91 -6.97 -8.04
CA ILE A 199 4.36 -7.11 -8.26
C ILE A 199 4.72 -6.69 -9.69
N ILE A 200 3.99 -7.16 -10.71
CA ILE A 200 4.22 -6.75 -12.11
C ILE A 200 4.02 -5.23 -12.23
N ARG A 201 2.95 -4.68 -11.64
CA ARG A 201 2.66 -3.24 -11.68
C ARG A 201 3.76 -2.41 -11.00
N GLU A 202 4.33 -2.88 -9.89
CA GLU A 202 5.48 -2.22 -9.25
C GLU A 202 6.68 -2.12 -10.20
N LYS A 203 7.02 -3.22 -10.89
CA LYS A 203 8.13 -3.19 -11.86
C LYS A 203 7.83 -2.25 -13.02
N LEU A 204 6.61 -2.27 -13.55
CA LEU A 204 6.19 -1.29 -14.56
C LEU A 204 6.40 0.15 -14.07
N MET A 205 6.01 0.47 -12.85
CA MET A 205 6.20 1.81 -12.28
C MET A 205 7.67 2.19 -12.12
N ARG A 206 8.54 1.23 -11.83
CA ARG A 206 9.99 1.48 -11.67
C ARG A 206 10.70 1.71 -13.01
N PHE A 207 10.34 0.93 -14.05
CA PHE A 207 11.03 0.93 -15.34
C PHE A 207 10.43 1.86 -16.39
N THR A 208 9.31 2.50 -16.10
CA THR A 208 8.63 3.42 -17.03
C THR A 208 8.72 4.87 -16.56
N GLY A 209 8.61 5.83 -17.51
CA GLY A 209 8.65 7.26 -17.22
C GLY A 209 7.48 7.75 -16.34
N GLU A 210 7.44 9.04 -16.05
CA GLU A 210 6.51 9.64 -15.09
C GLU A 210 5.03 9.53 -15.50
N GLU A 211 4.72 9.51 -16.80
CA GLU A 211 3.32 9.51 -17.29
C GLU A 211 2.66 8.13 -17.31
N LEU A 212 3.43 7.07 -17.52
CA LEU A 212 2.88 5.73 -17.71
C LEU A 212 2.20 5.13 -16.47
N PRO A 213 2.69 5.38 -15.24
CA PRO A 213 2.08 4.81 -14.03
C PRO A 213 0.58 5.06 -13.88
N TYR A 214 0.09 6.19 -14.39
CA TYR A 214 -1.32 6.57 -14.29
C TYR A 214 -2.24 5.87 -15.30
N SER A 215 -1.66 5.28 -16.33
CA SER A 215 -2.35 4.75 -17.50
C SER A 215 -2.10 3.26 -17.73
N VAL A 216 -1.56 2.55 -16.73
CA VAL A 216 -1.25 1.13 -16.81
C VAL A 216 -1.93 0.35 -15.69
N THR A 217 -2.47 -0.80 -16.03
CA THR A 217 -2.93 -1.79 -15.05
C THR A 217 -2.52 -3.19 -15.50
N VAL A 218 -2.63 -4.16 -14.58
CA VAL A 218 -2.23 -5.54 -14.83
C VAL A 218 -3.38 -6.46 -14.45
N GLU A 219 -3.75 -7.32 -15.35
CA GLU A 219 -4.71 -8.41 -15.15
C GLU A 219 -3.98 -9.73 -15.21
N ILE A 220 -4.22 -10.62 -14.25
CA ILE A 220 -3.70 -11.99 -14.32
C ILE A 220 -4.75 -12.84 -15.03
N GLU A 221 -4.48 -13.25 -16.25
CA GLU A 221 -5.40 -14.09 -17.02
C GLU A 221 -5.35 -15.55 -16.56
N GLN A 222 -4.15 -16.05 -16.24
CA GLN A 222 -3.95 -17.41 -15.73
C GLN A 222 -3.09 -17.40 -14.48
N PHE A 223 -3.50 -18.21 -13.50
CA PHE A 223 -2.73 -18.54 -12.31
C PHE A 223 -2.99 -20.03 -11.98
N LYS A 224 -2.05 -20.89 -12.28
CA LYS A 224 -2.18 -22.34 -12.10
C LYS A 224 -0.91 -22.93 -11.50
N VAL A 225 -1.05 -24.08 -10.89
CA VAL A 225 0.09 -24.92 -10.47
C VAL A 225 0.17 -26.09 -11.44
N ASN A 226 1.33 -26.30 -12.04
CA ASN A 226 1.54 -27.45 -12.93
C ASN A 226 1.90 -28.72 -12.14
N GLU A 227 1.98 -29.86 -12.84
CA GLU A 227 2.29 -31.17 -12.25
C GLU A 227 3.63 -31.22 -11.48
N ARG A 228 4.54 -30.30 -11.76
CA ARG A 228 5.85 -30.17 -11.09
C ARG A 228 5.82 -29.20 -9.89
N GLY A 229 4.65 -28.70 -9.54
CA GLY A 229 4.48 -27.72 -8.46
C GLY A 229 4.87 -26.29 -8.81
N THR A 230 5.24 -25.98 -10.08
CA THR A 230 5.60 -24.63 -10.52
C THR A 230 4.36 -23.80 -10.80
N TYR A 231 4.32 -22.56 -10.34
CA TYR A 231 3.27 -21.61 -10.69
C TYR A 231 3.42 -21.14 -12.14
N GLU A 232 2.37 -21.32 -12.94
CA GLU A 232 2.24 -20.77 -14.28
C GLU A 232 1.33 -19.56 -14.24
N ILE A 233 1.92 -18.40 -14.51
CA ILE A 233 1.27 -17.10 -14.36
C ILE A 233 1.34 -16.36 -15.70
N ASN A 234 0.16 -15.95 -16.20
CA ASN A 234 0.03 -15.15 -17.41
C ASN A 234 -0.50 -13.78 -17.04
N GLY A 235 0.30 -12.75 -17.28
CA GLY A 235 -0.01 -11.36 -16.97
C GLY A 235 -0.27 -10.51 -18.21
N LEU A 236 -1.45 -9.93 -18.30
CA LEU A 236 -1.84 -8.96 -19.31
C LEU A 236 -1.65 -7.55 -18.80
N ILE A 237 -0.77 -6.80 -19.44
CA ILE A 237 -0.51 -5.39 -19.17
C ILE A 237 -1.42 -4.56 -20.07
N LEU A 238 -2.34 -3.80 -19.47
CA LEU A 238 -3.24 -2.91 -20.18
C LEU A 238 -2.71 -1.47 -20.15
N VAL A 239 -2.65 -0.85 -21.31
CA VAL A 239 -2.26 0.55 -21.50
C VAL A 239 -3.31 1.28 -22.34
N GLU A 240 -3.35 2.61 -22.29
CA GLU A 240 -4.38 3.40 -23.00
C GLU A 240 -4.03 3.70 -24.46
N ARG A 241 -2.74 3.72 -24.83
CA ARG A 241 -2.27 4.17 -26.14
C ARG A 241 -1.13 3.32 -26.70
N GLU A 242 -1.01 3.23 -28.02
CA GLU A 242 0.07 2.51 -28.70
C GLU A 242 1.49 3.01 -28.34
N GLY A 243 1.66 4.30 -28.12
CA GLY A 243 2.93 4.87 -27.65
C GLY A 243 3.36 4.30 -26.30
N GLN A 244 2.41 4.12 -25.38
CA GLN A 244 2.65 3.51 -24.06
C GLN A 244 3.00 2.03 -24.19
N LYS A 245 2.34 1.29 -25.08
CA LYS A 245 2.68 -0.10 -25.39
C LYS A 245 4.14 -0.21 -25.84
N LYS A 246 4.58 0.65 -26.76
CA LYS A 246 5.98 0.69 -27.22
C LYS A 246 6.95 1.01 -26.05
N MET A 247 6.56 1.91 -25.14
CA MET A 247 7.36 2.27 -23.96
C MET A 247 7.50 1.10 -22.97
N VAL A 248 6.47 0.29 -22.79
CA VAL A 248 6.51 -0.91 -21.92
C VAL A 248 7.35 -2.01 -22.55
N ILE A 249 7.20 -2.27 -23.84
CA ILE A 249 7.94 -3.31 -24.56
C ILE A 249 9.44 -2.94 -24.62
N GLY A 250 9.73 -1.68 -24.96
CA GLY A 250 11.10 -1.19 -25.16
C GLY A 250 11.73 -1.67 -26.47
N ALA A 251 12.93 -1.20 -26.75
CA ALA A 251 13.68 -1.59 -27.95
C ALA A 251 13.93 -3.11 -27.94
N GLY A 252 13.49 -3.81 -29.00
CA GLY A 252 13.66 -5.26 -29.12
C GLY A 252 13.07 -6.09 -27.97
N GLY A 253 12.08 -5.56 -27.24
CA GLY A 253 11.46 -6.26 -26.11
C GLY A 253 12.30 -6.31 -24.82
N GLN A 254 13.42 -5.60 -24.76
CA GLN A 254 14.33 -5.67 -23.61
C GLN A 254 13.68 -5.20 -22.29
N LYS A 255 12.86 -4.16 -22.33
CA LYS A 255 12.24 -3.61 -21.12
C LYS A 255 11.23 -4.57 -20.51
N ILE A 256 10.30 -5.12 -21.32
CA ILE A 256 9.32 -6.09 -20.82
C ILE A 256 9.99 -7.36 -20.32
N LYS A 257 11.09 -7.78 -20.94
CA LYS A 257 11.90 -8.91 -20.46
C LYS A 257 12.49 -8.63 -19.08
N THR A 258 13.07 -7.45 -18.86
CA THR A 258 13.62 -7.04 -17.55
C THR A 258 12.51 -6.99 -16.49
N ILE A 259 11.36 -6.39 -16.83
CA ILE A 259 10.17 -6.34 -15.95
C ILE A 259 9.74 -7.76 -15.56
N GLY A 260 9.63 -8.67 -16.52
CA GLY A 260 9.25 -10.06 -16.28
C GLY A 260 10.25 -10.81 -15.39
N MET A 261 11.55 -10.64 -15.64
CA MET A 261 12.60 -11.28 -14.82
C MET A 261 12.56 -10.81 -13.36
N GLU A 262 12.45 -9.49 -13.11
CA GLU A 262 12.41 -8.96 -11.76
C GLU A 262 11.08 -9.30 -11.06
N ALA A 263 9.97 -9.25 -11.78
CA ALA A 263 8.67 -9.63 -11.23
C ALA A 263 8.67 -11.10 -10.82
N ARG A 264 9.18 -11.99 -11.66
CA ARG A 264 9.32 -13.43 -11.37
C ARG A 264 10.15 -13.64 -10.10
N ALA A 265 11.31 -13.01 -10.00
CA ALA A 265 12.19 -13.16 -8.84
C ALA A 265 11.52 -12.72 -7.53
N ASP A 266 10.72 -11.64 -7.56
CA ASP A 266 9.96 -11.19 -6.40
C ASP A 266 8.80 -12.14 -6.06
N MET A 267 8.12 -12.70 -7.07
CA MET A 267 7.06 -13.70 -6.90
C MET A 267 7.61 -15.01 -6.30
N GLU A 268 8.74 -15.51 -6.81
CA GLU A 268 9.39 -16.72 -6.29
C GLU A 268 9.74 -16.57 -4.80
N ARG A 269 10.20 -15.38 -4.39
CA ARG A 269 10.48 -15.09 -2.98
C ARG A 269 9.22 -14.99 -2.12
N LEU A 270 8.16 -14.36 -2.66
CA LEU A 270 6.93 -14.15 -1.90
C LEU A 270 6.12 -15.43 -1.75
N PHE A 271 6.06 -16.26 -2.81
CA PHE A 271 5.26 -17.47 -2.84
C PHE A 271 6.03 -18.73 -2.38
N ASP A 272 7.32 -18.56 -2.09
CA ASP A 272 8.25 -19.65 -1.76
C ASP A 272 8.14 -20.83 -2.76
N ASN A 273 8.04 -20.50 -4.07
CA ASN A 273 7.83 -21.48 -5.12
C ASN A 273 8.43 -21.01 -6.45
N LYS A 274 8.71 -21.97 -7.34
CA LYS A 274 9.10 -21.67 -8.71
C LYS A 274 7.97 -21.02 -9.49
N VAL A 275 8.30 -20.01 -10.31
CA VAL A 275 7.35 -19.27 -11.13
C VAL A 275 7.77 -19.27 -12.59
N HIS A 276 6.86 -19.65 -13.46
CA HIS A 276 6.91 -19.39 -14.91
C HIS A 276 5.99 -18.20 -15.21
N LEU A 277 6.56 -17.08 -15.63
CA LEU A 277 5.83 -15.83 -15.87
C LEU A 277 5.87 -15.47 -17.35
N GLU A 278 4.71 -15.34 -17.96
CA GLU A 278 4.53 -14.78 -19.31
C GLU A 278 3.81 -13.43 -19.24
N LEU A 279 4.29 -12.46 -20.01
CA LEU A 279 3.74 -11.11 -20.06
C LEU A 279 3.48 -10.68 -21.50
N TRP A 280 2.31 -10.06 -21.71
CA TRP A 280 2.01 -9.34 -22.95
C TRP A 280 1.30 -8.03 -22.68
N VAL A 281 1.30 -7.17 -23.70
CA VAL A 281 0.78 -5.81 -23.60
C VAL A 281 -0.34 -5.59 -24.58
N LYS A 282 -1.49 -5.09 -24.10
CA LYS A 282 -2.65 -4.76 -24.93
C LYS A 282 -3.06 -3.30 -24.70
N VAL A 283 -3.46 -2.64 -25.78
CA VAL A 283 -4.07 -1.31 -25.71
C VAL A 283 -5.57 -1.45 -25.44
N LYS A 284 -6.04 -0.80 -24.38
CA LYS A 284 -7.46 -0.64 -24.04
C LYS A 284 -7.70 0.81 -23.67
N SER A 285 -8.13 1.60 -24.63
CA SER A 285 -8.37 3.03 -24.46
C SER A 285 -9.47 3.29 -23.42
N GLY A 286 -9.27 4.30 -22.55
CA GLY A 286 -10.28 4.77 -21.60
C GLY A 286 -10.58 3.86 -20.42
N TRP A 287 -9.81 2.79 -20.20
CA TRP A 287 -10.08 1.82 -19.12
C TRP A 287 -10.12 2.46 -17.73
N ALA A 288 -9.34 3.52 -17.49
CA ALA A 288 -9.25 4.19 -16.19
C ALA A 288 -10.43 5.12 -15.88
N ASP A 289 -11.29 5.37 -16.87
CA ASP A 289 -12.51 6.18 -16.75
C ASP A 289 -13.79 5.35 -16.99
N ASP A 290 -13.66 4.05 -17.34
CA ASP A 290 -14.75 3.11 -17.51
C ASP A 290 -15.01 2.34 -16.20
N GLU A 291 -16.11 2.64 -15.53
CA GLU A 291 -16.47 2.00 -14.25
C GLU A 291 -16.67 0.47 -14.37
N ARG A 292 -17.13 -0.03 -15.54
CA ARG A 292 -17.24 -1.47 -15.77
C ARG A 292 -15.88 -2.13 -15.87
N ALA A 293 -14.95 -1.50 -16.60
CA ALA A 293 -13.58 -1.97 -16.68
C ALA A 293 -12.89 -1.92 -15.31
N LEU A 294 -13.09 -0.85 -14.55
CA LEU A 294 -12.53 -0.71 -13.19
C LEU A 294 -13.07 -1.79 -12.24
N ARG A 295 -14.36 -2.10 -12.33
CA ARG A 295 -14.95 -3.21 -11.55
C ARG A 295 -14.35 -4.57 -11.93
N SER A 296 -14.24 -4.88 -13.22
CA SER A 296 -13.64 -6.15 -13.68
C SER A 296 -12.17 -6.29 -13.30
N LEU A 297 -11.46 -5.18 -13.11
CA LEU A 297 -10.07 -5.11 -12.67
C LEU A 297 -9.91 -5.08 -11.13
N GLY A 298 -11.00 -5.21 -10.38
CA GLY A 298 -10.98 -5.27 -8.92
C GLY A 298 -10.78 -3.92 -8.20
N TYR A 299 -11.06 -2.80 -8.87
CA TYR A 299 -10.99 -1.47 -8.26
C TYR A 299 -12.24 -1.07 -7.47
N MET A 300 -13.29 -1.85 -7.52
CA MET A 300 -14.50 -1.68 -6.71
C MET A 300 -14.58 -2.90 -5.78
N ASP A 301 -14.48 -2.70 -4.48
CA ASP A 301 -14.90 -3.70 -3.50
C ASP A 301 -16.44 -3.83 -3.63
N GLU A 302 -16.95 -5.05 -3.60
CA GLU A 302 -18.38 -5.36 -3.59
C GLU A 302 -19.08 -4.85 -2.33
#